data_71e2e37c3e161cf6b07096d78c2d00bd
#
_entry.id   71e2e37c3e161cf6b07096d78c2d00bd
#
_cell.length_a   1.000
_cell.length_b   1.000
_cell.length_c   1.000
_cell.angle_alpha   90.00
_cell.angle_beta   90.00
_cell.angle_gamma   90.00
#
_symmetry.space_group_name_H-M   'P 1'
#
loop_
_entity.id
_entity.type
_entity.pdbx_description
1 polymer ?
#
loop_
_entity_poly.entity_id
_entity_poly.type
_entity_poly.pdbx_seq_one_letter_code
_entity_poly.pdbx_strand_id
1 'polypeptide(L)'
;MKRFIPLVFVFSVFFSNPTSLIWAHSGHKHDALKVKLPEVVAKVNGHDIKRDLITRELKKAVEQYKKRGMALTGDQEKSAAKSLIEDEIGRTLLVLKAKDSGAKVSEKMLSARLKEVKSKFKSDSIFEHRLADRGMTVDQYKQELEIDMYMDQIIKKEIEPKIKIAEKDSRDYYNKNKKKFESPEKIRASVMLLNFSPSEGKAGEQAVLKKFESILDQVKNGTGFDDMAKKHSQDSLASKGGDLGFFTRKQMLPAFSDRAFKMKVGEISEIFRTGHGFHVLKVTDKKPGGLSPFEAEKAKIEKFLTNKKVSQATRDYIEMLKKQAKIKTYF
;
A
#
# COMPACT_ATOMS: atom_id res chain seq x y z
N MET A 1 -17.58 2.34 18.49
CA MET A 1 -16.33 3.10 18.28
C MET A 1 -16.19 3.42 16.79
N LYS A 2 -16.59 4.64 16.41
CA LYS A 2 -16.52 5.09 15.00
C LYS A 2 -15.06 5.38 14.65
N ARG A 3 -14.43 4.53 13.86
CA ARG A 3 -13.09 4.75 13.34
C ARG A 3 -13.15 5.88 12.31
N PHE A 4 -12.61 7.03 12.67
CA PHE A 4 -12.35 8.13 11.77
C PHE A 4 -11.39 7.69 10.67
N ILE A 5 -11.82 7.86 9.42
CA ILE A 5 -10.95 7.70 8.25
C ILE A 5 -10.72 9.10 7.73
N PRO A 6 -9.48 9.60 7.77
CA PRO A 6 -9.19 10.89 7.14
C PRO A 6 -9.45 10.76 5.65
N LEU A 7 -10.27 11.66 5.13
CA LEU A 7 -10.41 11.87 3.69
C LEU A 7 -9.12 12.52 3.23
N VAL A 8 -8.34 11.69 2.59
CA VAL A 8 -7.03 12.09 2.16
C VAL A 8 -7.18 12.65 0.75
N PHE A 9 -7.20 13.98 0.63
CA PHE A 9 -6.85 14.65 -0.61
C PHE A 9 -5.44 14.23 -1.02
N VAL A 10 -5.14 14.19 -2.31
CA VAL A 10 -3.99 13.56 -2.99
C VAL A 10 -2.58 13.97 -2.49
N PHE A 11 -2.47 14.72 -1.41
CA PHE A 11 -1.22 14.91 -0.65
C PHE A 11 -0.94 13.81 0.37
N SER A 12 -1.80 12.81 0.42
CA SER A 12 -1.58 11.65 1.29
C SER A 12 -0.51 10.76 0.77
N VAL A 13 0.49 10.96 1.39
CA VAL A 13 1.58 10.03 1.49
C VAL A 13 1.05 8.64 1.84
N PHE A 14 1.15 7.75 0.88
CA PHE A 14 1.06 6.32 1.11
C PHE A 14 2.07 5.91 2.19
N PHE A 15 1.58 5.71 3.42
CA PHE A 15 2.23 4.87 4.40
C PHE A 15 1.91 3.41 4.06
N SER A 16 2.47 2.89 2.99
CA SER A 16 2.41 1.48 2.67
C SER A 16 3.80 0.88 2.88
N ASN A 17 3.84 -0.01 3.84
CA ASN A 17 4.88 -0.99 4.19
C ASN A 17 6.29 -0.52 4.59
N PRO A 18 6.70 -0.89 5.80
CA PRO A 18 8.10 -0.85 6.18
C PRO A 18 8.78 -2.16 5.77
N THR A 19 9.19 -2.31 4.53
CA THR A 19 10.25 -3.24 4.20
C THR A 19 11.57 -2.50 4.26
N SER A 20 12.37 -2.92 5.21
CA SER A 20 13.73 -2.52 5.49
C SER A 20 14.61 -2.47 4.25
N LEU A 21 15.09 -1.28 3.90
CA LEU A 21 16.30 -1.09 3.13
C LEU A 21 17.10 0.01 3.81
N ILE A 22 18.11 -0.43 4.55
CA ILE A 22 19.19 0.42 5.04
C ILE A 22 19.96 0.89 3.80
N TRP A 23 19.86 2.18 3.48
CA TRP A 23 20.71 2.81 2.48
C TRP A 23 21.55 3.88 3.15
N ALA A 24 22.85 3.76 2.89
CA ALA A 24 23.88 4.67 3.33
C ALA A 24 23.60 6.12 2.88
N HIS A 25 23.87 7.08 3.77
CA HIS A 25 23.86 8.50 3.50
C HIS A 25 24.97 8.82 2.48
N SER A 26 24.58 8.96 1.22
CA SER A 26 25.36 9.74 0.25
C SER A 26 24.67 11.09 0.12
N GLY A 27 25.36 12.16 0.47
CA GLY A 27 24.87 13.54 0.37
C GLY A 27 24.45 13.84 -1.09
N HIS A 28 23.15 13.75 -1.35
CA HIS A 28 22.61 14.10 -2.66
C HIS A 28 22.57 15.61 -2.78
N LYS A 29 23.39 16.14 -3.69
CA LYS A 29 23.18 17.48 -4.26
C LYS A 29 21.77 17.46 -4.87
N HIS A 30 20.83 18.19 -4.25
CA HIS A 30 19.51 18.40 -4.84
C HIS A 30 19.69 19.22 -6.11
N ASP A 31 19.41 18.62 -7.26
CA ASP A 31 19.37 19.35 -8.51
C ASP A 31 18.40 20.51 -8.38
N ALA A 32 18.82 21.69 -8.81
CA ALA A 32 17.97 22.87 -8.78
C ALA A 32 16.77 22.65 -9.72
N LEU A 33 15.59 23.07 -9.27
CA LEU A 33 14.41 23.06 -10.14
C LEU A 33 14.70 23.92 -11.40
N LYS A 34 14.26 23.46 -12.54
CA LYS A 34 14.35 24.20 -13.83
C LYS A 34 13.40 25.38 -13.85
N VAL A 35 12.36 25.34 -13.00
CA VAL A 35 11.32 26.37 -12.89
C VAL A 35 11.61 27.28 -11.70
N LYS A 36 11.57 28.59 -11.91
CA LYS A 36 11.67 29.62 -10.88
C LYS A 36 10.26 30.10 -10.52
N LEU A 37 9.87 29.95 -9.26
CA LEU A 37 8.59 30.44 -8.75
C LEU A 37 8.77 31.81 -8.09
N PRO A 38 7.83 32.76 -8.28
CA PRO A 38 7.80 34.01 -7.53
C PRO A 38 7.55 33.73 -6.04
N GLU A 39 7.84 34.66 -5.15
CA GLU A 39 7.64 34.49 -3.70
C GLU A 39 6.18 34.18 -3.36
N VAL A 40 5.25 34.92 -3.97
CA VAL A 40 3.80 34.67 -3.92
C VAL A 40 3.39 34.11 -5.28
N VAL A 41 2.90 32.84 -5.31
CA VAL A 41 2.48 32.18 -6.55
C VAL A 41 1.01 32.41 -6.89
N ALA A 42 0.19 32.68 -5.86
CA ALA A 42 -1.22 33.06 -6.03
C ALA A 42 -1.72 33.85 -4.82
N LYS A 43 -2.84 34.53 -5.00
CA LYS A 43 -3.58 35.23 -3.92
C LYS A 43 -5.05 34.81 -4.01
N VAL A 44 -5.66 34.42 -2.90
CA VAL A 44 -7.04 33.95 -2.79
C VAL A 44 -7.76 34.76 -1.72
N ASN A 45 -8.74 35.59 -2.07
CA ASN A 45 -9.48 36.46 -1.18
C ASN A 45 -8.56 37.30 -0.25
N GLY A 46 -7.42 37.74 -0.80
CA GLY A 46 -6.43 38.51 -0.03
C GLY A 46 -5.35 37.68 0.66
N HIS A 47 -5.50 36.35 0.77
CA HIS A 47 -4.52 35.44 1.36
C HIS A 47 -3.46 35.01 0.35
N ASP A 48 -2.20 35.19 0.69
CA ASP A 48 -1.06 34.82 -0.17
C ASP A 48 -0.74 33.35 -0.08
N ILE A 49 -0.60 32.71 -1.24
CA ILE A 49 -0.02 31.37 -1.37
C ILE A 49 1.44 31.53 -1.73
N LYS A 50 2.31 31.11 -0.80
CA LYS A 50 3.76 31.24 -0.95
C LYS A 50 4.35 30.05 -1.71
N ARG A 51 5.46 30.28 -2.41
CA ARG A 51 6.16 29.27 -3.21
C ARG A 51 6.73 28.11 -2.41
N ASP A 52 6.96 28.25 -1.11
CA ASP A 52 7.75 27.27 -0.34
C ASP A 52 7.11 25.88 -0.34
N LEU A 53 5.78 25.80 -0.14
CA LEU A 53 5.05 24.55 -0.23
C LEU A 53 5.13 23.96 -1.65
N ILE A 54 4.88 24.80 -2.67
CA ILE A 54 4.89 24.37 -4.07
C ILE A 54 6.29 23.87 -4.46
N THR A 55 7.34 24.60 -4.05
CA THR A 55 8.74 24.21 -4.30
C THR A 55 9.07 22.87 -3.65
N ARG A 56 8.63 22.65 -2.41
CA ARG A 56 8.85 21.38 -1.70
C ARG A 56 8.18 20.20 -2.40
N GLU A 57 6.91 20.36 -2.76
CA GLU A 57 6.17 19.28 -3.41
C GLU A 57 6.67 19.01 -4.84
N LEU A 58 7.05 20.06 -5.58
CA LEU A 58 7.64 19.92 -6.90
C LEU A 58 8.99 19.18 -6.85
N LYS A 59 9.85 19.50 -5.86
CA LYS A 59 11.11 18.76 -5.65
C LYS A 59 10.86 17.28 -5.40
N LYS A 60 9.86 16.93 -4.57
CA LYS A 60 9.49 15.52 -4.34
C LYS A 60 9.04 14.83 -5.62
N ALA A 61 8.23 15.50 -6.44
CA ALA A 61 7.79 14.95 -7.72
C ALA A 61 8.98 14.69 -8.64
N VAL A 62 9.88 15.67 -8.81
CA VAL A 62 11.10 15.53 -9.61
C VAL A 62 11.96 14.36 -9.13
N GLU A 63 12.16 14.24 -7.82
CA GLU A 63 12.94 13.15 -7.23
C GLU A 63 12.30 11.77 -7.47
N GLN A 64 10.98 11.65 -7.38
CA GLN A 64 10.28 10.40 -7.68
C GLN A 64 10.43 9.99 -9.14
N TYR A 65 10.38 10.93 -10.09
CA TYR A 65 10.63 10.66 -11.49
C TYR A 65 12.07 10.19 -11.72
N LYS A 66 13.04 10.87 -11.07
CA LYS A 66 14.46 10.51 -11.14
C LYS A 66 14.73 9.08 -10.62
N LYS A 67 14.12 8.68 -9.51
CA LYS A 67 14.19 7.31 -8.96
C LYS A 67 13.65 6.24 -9.92
N ARG A 68 12.77 6.62 -10.85
CA ARG A 68 12.26 5.75 -11.93
C ARG A 68 13.09 5.82 -13.22
N GLY A 69 14.26 6.45 -13.19
CA GLY A 69 15.13 6.63 -14.36
C GLY A 69 14.62 7.68 -15.35
N MET A 70 13.67 8.54 -14.96
CA MET A 70 13.07 9.57 -15.80
C MET A 70 13.48 10.96 -15.30
N ALA A 71 13.60 11.94 -16.21
CA ALA A 71 13.82 13.34 -15.86
C ALA A 71 12.67 14.18 -16.40
N LEU A 72 12.12 15.08 -15.58
CA LEU A 72 11.14 16.05 -16.06
C LEU A 72 11.82 17.12 -16.92
N THR A 73 11.16 17.52 -17.99
CA THR A 73 11.54 18.72 -18.76
C THR A 73 11.12 20.00 -18.00
N GLY A 74 11.64 21.16 -18.40
CA GLY A 74 11.22 22.43 -17.80
C GLY A 74 9.72 22.70 -17.96
N ASP A 75 9.13 22.32 -19.10
CA ASP A 75 7.68 22.47 -19.33
C ASP A 75 6.86 21.51 -18.49
N GLN A 76 7.35 20.30 -18.25
CA GLN A 76 6.71 19.35 -17.35
C GLN A 76 6.77 19.83 -15.89
N GLU A 77 7.89 20.37 -15.44
CA GLU A 77 8.00 20.99 -14.13
C GLU A 77 7.07 22.20 -13.98
N LYS A 78 6.98 23.03 -15.02
CA LYS A 78 6.05 24.17 -15.04
C LYS A 78 4.60 23.72 -14.97
N SER A 79 4.23 22.70 -15.71
CA SER A 79 2.88 22.12 -15.69
C SER A 79 2.55 21.54 -14.31
N ALA A 80 3.49 20.81 -13.71
CA ALA A 80 3.35 20.26 -12.35
C ALA A 80 3.21 21.37 -11.31
N ALA A 81 4.02 22.45 -11.40
CA ALA A 81 3.90 23.59 -10.52
C ALA A 81 2.53 24.27 -10.61
N LYS A 82 1.99 24.45 -11.83
CA LYS A 82 0.64 24.99 -12.01
C LYS A 82 -0.43 24.12 -11.37
N SER A 83 -0.36 22.80 -11.53
CA SER A 83 -1.30 21.88 -10.88
C SER A 83 -1.21 21.97 -9.35
N LEU A 84 -0.01 22.05 -8.79
CA LEU A 84 0.18 22.20 -7.34
C LEU A 84 -0.38 23.53 -6.83
N ILE A 85 -0.23 24.63 -7.60
CA ILE A 85 -0.81 25.94 -7.26
C ILE A 85 -2.34 25.86 -7.28
N GLU A 86 -2.93 25.23 -8.28
CA GLU A 86 -4.38 25.03 -8.37
C GLU A 86 -4.94 24.19 -7.19
N ASP A 87 -4.23 23.14 -6.81
CA ASP A 87 -4.60 22.34 -5.65
C ASP A 87 -4.54 23.15 -4.36
N GLU A 88 -3.50 23.98 -4.18
CA GLU A 88 -3.36 24.81 -2.98
C GLU A 88 -4.38 25.97 -2.94
N ILE A 89 -4.77 26.51 -4.09
CA ILE A 89 -5.92 27.43 -4.18
C ILE A 89 -7.17 26.76 -3.66
N GLY A 90 -7.45 25.52 -4.09
CA GLY A 90 -8.59 24.74 -3.63
C GLY A 90 -8.56 24.48 -2.11
N ARG A 91 -7.40 24.11 -1.55
CA ARG A 91 -7.21 23.91 -0.11
C ARG A 91 -7.46 25.22 0.67
N THR A 92 -6.86 26.31 0.21
CA THR A 92 -7.04 27.64 0.82
C THR A 92 -8.51 28.03 0.86
N LEU A 93 -9.25 27.83 -0.24
CA LEU A 93 -10.69 28.12 -0.30
C LEU A 93 -11.49 27.29 0.71
N LEU A 94 -11.21 25.99 0.85
CA LEU A 94 -11.88 25.13 1.84
C LEU A 94 -11.59 25.58 3.27
N VAL A 95 -10.33 25.94 3.58
CA VAL A 95 -9.94 26.43 4.91
C VAL A 95 -10.63 27.75 5.24
N LEU A 96 -10.64 28.70 4.30
CA LEU A 96 -11.32 29.98 4.47
C LEU A 96 -12.83 29.76 4.71
N LYS A 97 -13.46 28.92 3.88
CA LYS A 97 -14.87 28.57 4.04
C LYS A 97 -15.17 27.86 5.36
N ALA A 98 -14.26 27.02 5.84
CA ALA A 98 -14.38 26.38 7.14
C ALA A 98 -14.38 27.43 8.27
N LYS A 99 -13.41 28.36 8.26
CA LYS A 99 -13.29 29.45 9.24
C LYS A 99 -14.53 30.35 9.21
N ASP A 100 -14.97 30.77 8.03
CA ASP A 100 -16.19 31.57 7.85
C ASP A 100 -17.46 30.85 8.34
N SER A 101 -17.48 29.53 8.27
CA SER A 101 -18.57 28.68 8.76
C SER A 101 -18.49 28.39 10.27
N GLY A 102 -17.55 29.04 11.00
CA GLY A 102 -17.37 28.90 12.44
C GLY A 102 -16.54 27.68 12.88
N ALA A 103 -15.84 27.01 11.94
CA ALA A 103 -14.93 25.93 12.32
C ALA A 103 -13.78 26.49 13.18
N LYS A 104 -13.39 25.69 14.19
CA LYS A 104 -12.27 26.03 15.09
C LYS A 104 -11.36 24.82 15.27
N VAL A 105 -10.08 25.05 15.23
CA VAL A 105 -9.04 24.07 15.58
C VAL A 105 -8.30 24.65 16.80
N SER A 106 -8.54 24.06 17.97
CA SER A 106 -7.84 24.46 19.19
C SER A 106 -6.50 23.72 19.29
N GLU A 107 -5.54 24.32 20.04
CA GLU A 107 -4.26 23.68 20.31
C GLU A 107 -4.42 22.28 20.95
N LYS A 108 -5.42 22.11 21.82
CA LYS A 108 -5.77 20.81 22.41
C LYS A 108 -6.16 19.78 21.35
N MET A 109 -6.96 20.18 20.36
CA MET A 109 -7.35 19.29 19.25
C MET A 109 -6.15 18.94 18.37
N LEU A 110 -5.32 19.93 18.05
CA LEU A 110 -4.12 19.76 17.24
C LEU A 110 -3.11 18.84 17.92
N SER A 111 -2.84 19.05 19.22
CA SER A 111 -1.95 18.23 20.02
C SER A 111 -2.46 16.78 20.13
N ALA A 112 -3.75 16.59 20.34
CA ALA A 112 -4.37 15.26 20.36
C ALA A 112 -4.22 14.54 19.00
N ARG A 113 -4.44 15.26 17.91
CA ARG A 113 -4.26 14.71 16.55
C ARG A 113 -2.81 14.35 16.26
N LEU A 114 -1.86 15.21 16.64
CA LEU A 114 -0.44 14.94 16.51
C LEU A 114 -0.04 13.70 17.32
N LYS A 115 -0.52 13.57 18.55
CA LYS A 115 -0.28 12.39 19.40
C LYS A 115 -0.82 11.11 18.75
N GLU A 116 -2.03 11.14 18.17
CA GLU A 116 -2.59 10.00 17.43
C GLU A 116 -1.72 9.60 16.24
N VAL A 117 -1.18 10.59 15.50
CA VAL A 117 -0.28 10.30 14.38
C VAL A 117 1.04 9.69 14.88
N LYS A 118 1.66 10.29 15.91
CA LYS A 118 2.92 9.80 16.51
C LYS A 118 2.78 8.36 17.04
N SER A 119 1.63 7.99 17.60
CA SER A 119 1.37 6.64 18.13
C SER A 119 1.41 5.52 17.07
N LYS A 120 1.38 5.86 15.79
CA LYS A 120 1.54 4.89 14.69
C LYS A 120 2.99 4.55 14.38
N PHE A 121 3.93 5.26 15.00
CA PHE A 121 5.37 5.05 14.88
C PHE A 121 5.93 4.37 16.12
N LYS A 122 7.02 3.63 15.97
CA LYS A 122 7.67 2.94 17.09
C LYS A 122 8.29 3.91 18.11
N SER A 123 8.66 5.11 17.69
CA SER A 123 9.18 6.18 18.56
C SER A 123 9.01 7.55 17.89
N ASP A 124 9.06 8.62 18.70
CA ASP A 124 9.05 10.01 18.24
C ASP A 124 10.24 10.30 17.31
N SER A 125 11.42 9.75 17.60
CA SER A 125 12.60 9.89 16.74
C SER A 125 12.38 9.33 15.33
N ILE A 126 11.71 8.18 15.20
CA ILE A 126 11.36 7.61 13.87
C ILE A 126 10.38 8.53 13.15
N PHE A 127 9.41 9.10 13.86
CA PHE A 127 8.47 10.06 13.28
C PHE A 127 9.22 11.32 12.76
N GLU A 128 10.08 11.92 13.58
CA GLU A 128 10.86 13.10 13.23
C GLU A 128 11.81 12.83 12.04
N HIS A 129 12.48 11.69 12.05
CA HIS A 129 13.31 11.28 10.92
C HIS A 129 12.50 11.16 9.62
N ARG A 130 11.29 10.58 9.69
CA ARG A 130 10.39 10.51 8.54
C ARG A 130 9.91 11.87 8.04
N LEU A 131 9.76 12.85 8.93
CA LEU A 131 9.47 14.23 8.51
C LEU A 131 10.69 14.86 7.84
N ALA A 132 11.89 14.68 8.41
CA ALA A 132 13.13 15.19 7.84
C ALA A 132 13.39 14.61 6.43
N ASP A 133 13.15 13.32 6.22
CA ASP A 133 13.19 12.66 4.90
C ASP A 133 12.27 13.34 3.85
N ARG A 134 11.27 14.08 4.33
CA ARG A 134 10.33 14.85 3.50
C ARG A 134 10.65 16.33 3.41
N GLY A 135 11.75 16.74 4.03
CA GLY A 135 12.11 18.16 4.13
C GLY A 135 11.12 18.96 4.96
N MET A 136 10.55 18.35 6.02
CA MET A 136 9.58 18.99 6.91
C MET A 136 10.06 18.99 8.35
N THR A 137 9.75 20.09 9.07
CA THR A 137 9.85 20.15 10.53
C THR A 137 8.54 19.68 11.18
N VAL A 138 8.59 19.38 12.50
CA VAL A 138 7.39 19.07 13.28
C VAL A 138 6.37 20.22 13.25
N ASP A 139 6.85 21.47 13.31
CA ASP A 139 5.96 22.65 13.29
C ASP A 139 5.29 22.85 11.93
N GLN A 140 6.01 22.61 10.83
CA GLN A 140 5.41 22.59 9.49
C GLN A 140 4.35 21.49 9.37
N TYR A 141 4.62 20.34 9.95
CA TYR A 141 3.64 19.25 9.98
C TYR A 141 2.40 19.58 10.81
N LYS A 142 2.56 20.28 11.95
CA LYS A 142 1.42 20.78 12.74
C LYS A 142 0.56 21.76 11.93
N GLN A 143 1.17 22.66 11.18
CA GLN A 143 0.42 23.56 10.29
C GLN A 143 -0.38 22.80 9.22
N GLU A 144 0.21 21.77 8.62
CA GLU A 144 -0.52 20.91 7.68
C GLU A 144 -1.67 20.14 8.35
N LEU A 145 -1.46 19.62 9.57
CA LEU A 145 -2.53 18.97 10.35
C LEU A 145 -3.66 19.96 10.66
N GLU A 146 -3.36 21.19 11.00
CA GLU A 146 -4.37 22.20 11.26
C GLU A 146 -5.22 22.48 10.02
N ILE A 147 -4.58 22.63 8.86
CA ILE A 147 -5.24 22.81 7.56
C ILE A 147 -6.16 21.62 7.28
N ASP A 148 -5.66 20.38 7.42
CA ASP A 148 -6.43 19.16 7.21
C ASP A 148 -7.64 19.09 8.17
N MET A 149 -7.49 19.53 9.41
CA MET A 149 -8.60 19.55 10.38
C MET A 149 -9.68 20.58 10.01
N TYR A 150 -9.32 21.75 9.46
CA TYR A 150 -10.31 22.69 8.92
C TYR A 150 -11.04 22.10 7.70
N MET A 151 -10.30 21.49 6.79
CA MET A 151 -10.89 20.83 5.61
C MET A 151 -11.81 19.69 5.99
N ASP A 152 -11.42 18.85 6.97
CA ASP A 152 -12.27 17.77 7.48
C ASP A 152 -13.58 18.33 8.08
N GLN A 153 -13.53 19.46 8.80
CA GLN A 153 -14.74 20.04 9.39
C GLN A 153 -15.70 20.55 8.32
N ILE A 154 -15.23 21.25 7.28
CA ILE A 154 -16.12 21.75 6.22
C ILE A 154 -16.69 20.62 5.37
N ILE A 155 -15.90 19.59 5.06
CA ILE A 155 -16.36 18.44 4.30
C ILE A 155 -17.46 17.69 5.07
N LYS A 156 -17.25 17.45 6.38
CA LYS A 156 -18.26 16.82 7.24
C LYS A 156 -19.53 17.65 7.39
N LYS A 157 -19.41 18.96 7.37
CA LYS A 157 -20.57 19.86 7.54
C LYS A 157 -21.35 20.02 6.25
N GLU A 158 -20.68 20.24 5.13
CA GLU A 158 -21.31 20.71 3.89
C GLU A 158 -21.47 19.60 2.83
N ILE A 159 -20.64 18.57 2.86
CA ILE A 159 -20.53 17.58 1.78
C ILE A 159 -21.05 16.22 2.22
N GLU A 160 -20.49 15.63 3.28
CA GLU A 160 -20.83 14.26 3.71
C GLU A 160 -22.33 14.05 3.95
N PRO A 161 -23.09 14.99 4.58
CA PRO A 161 -24.53 14.79 4.81
C PRO A 161 -25.36 14.64 3.53
N LYS A 162 -24.85 15.15 2.40
CA LYS A 162 -25.51 15.10 1.10
C LYS A 162 -25.19 13.80 0.34
N ILE A 163 -24.23 13.03 0.81
CA ILE A 163 -23.78 11.80 0.14
C ILE A 163 -24.56 10.61 0.66
N LYS A 164 -25.29 9.98 -0.25
CA LYS A 164 -26.02 8.73 0.02
C LYS A 164 -25.59 7.68 -1.00
N ILE A 165 -25.36 6.47 -0.51
CA ILE A 165 -25.11 5.29 -1.33
C ILE A 165 -26.32 4.38 -1.20
N ALA A 166 -27.07 4.23 -2.28
CA ALA A 166 -28.15 3.26 -2.33
C ALA A 166 -27.59 1.84 -2.44
N GLU A 167 -28.29 0.87 -1.92
CA GLU A 167 -27.87 -0.55 -2.05
C GLU A 167 -27.71 -0.94 -3.53
N LYS A 168 -28.58 -0.40 -4.39
CA LYS A 168 -28.46 -0.58 -5.85
C LYS A 168 -27.09 -0.14 -6.38
N ASP A 169 -26.56 1.00 -5.93
CA ASP A 169 -25.23 1.49 -6.36
C ASP A 169 -24.13 0.46 -6.01
N SER A 170 -24.21 -0.12 -4.79
CA SER A 170 -23.26 -1.11 -4.30
C SER A 170 -23.38 -2.44 -5.06
N ARG A 171 -24.58 -2.91 -5.35
CA ARG A 171 -24.82 -4.11 -6.15
C ARG A 171 -24.36 -3.92 -7.61
N ASP A 172 -24.64 -2.76 -8.19
CA ASP A 172 -24.20 -2.42 -9.56
C ASP A 172 -22.65 -2.40 -9.65
N TYR A 173 -21.98 -1.79 -8.64
CA TYR A 173 -20.52 -1.80 -8.56
C TYR A 173 -19.96 -3.23 -8.45
N TYR A 174 -20.53 -4.04 -7.56
CA TYR A 174 -20.12 -5.43 -7.37
C TYR A 174 -20.26 -6.22 -8.69
N ASN A 175 -21.44 -6.13 -9.35
CA ASN A 175 -21.73 -6.87 -10.57
C ASN A 175 -20.80 -6.48 -11.73
N LYS A 176 -20.50 -5.17 -11.87
CA LYS A 176 -19.57 -4.65 -12.90
C LYS A 176 -18.11 -4.97 -12.61
N ASN A 177 -17.77 -5.35 -11.38
CA ASN A 177 -16.39 -5.55 -10.94
C ASN A 177 -16.14 -6.94 -10.31
N LYS A 178 -16.91 -7.96 -10.67
CA LYS A 178 -16.83 -9.32 -10.07
C LYS A 178 -15.40 -9.84 -9.96
N LYS A 179 -14.56 -9.63 -10.98
CA LYS A 179 -13.14 -10.00 -10.97
C LYS A 179 -12.34 -9.44 -9.79
N LYS A 180 -12.74 -8.31 -9.21
CA LYS A 180 -12.07 -7.72 -8.03
C LYS A 180 -12.42 -8.44 -6.73
N PHE A 181 -13.50 -9.21 -6.75
CA PHE A 181 -14.04 -9.95 -5.62
C PHE A 181 -13.78 -11.46 -5.75
N GLU A 182 -13.10 -11.87 -6.81
CA GLU A 182 -12.63 -13.24 -6.96
C GLU A 182 -11.33 -13.44 -6.18
N SER A 183 -11.29 -14.46 -5.37
CA SER A 183 -10.08 -14.93 -4.71
C SER A 183 -9.56 -16.19 -5.43
N PRO A 184 -8.26 -16.29 -5.72
CA PRO A 184 -7.70 -17.50 -6.26
C PRO A 184 -7.75 -18.62 -5.21
N GLU A 185 -7.88 -19.85 -5.67
CA GLU A 185 -7.64 -21.04 -4.84
C GLU A 185 -6.26 -20.92 -4.17
N LYS A 186 -6.18 -21.26 -2.88
CA LYS A 186 -4.95 -21.31 -2.11
C LYS A 186 -4.77 -22.67 -1.50
N ILE A 187 -3.55 -23.15 -1.56
CA ILE A 187 -3.15 -24.43 -0.98
C ILE A 187 -2.09 -24.16 0.08
N ARG A 188 -2.17 -24.85 1.21
CA ARG A 188 -1.09 -24.97 2.16
C ARG A 188 -0.44 -26.34 1.98
N ALA A 189 0.87 -26.37 1.87
CA ALA A 189 1.61 -27.60 1.72
C ALA A 189 2.92 -27.53 2.52
N SER A 190 3.41 -28.69 2.90
CA SER A 190 4.76 -28.88 3.42
C SER A 190 5.64 -29.49 2.33
N VAL A 191 6.91 -29.10 2.28
CA VAL A 191 7.92 -29.59 1.33
C VAL A 191 9.04 -30.31 2.06
N MET A 192 9.55 -31.36 1.45
CA MET A 192 10.82 -31.97 1.82
C MET A 192 11.74 -31.94 0.60
N LEU A 193 13.00 -31.55 0.80
CA LEU A 193 14.04 -31.48 -0.22
C LEU A 193 15.24 -32.29 0.22
N LEU A 194 15.74 -33.13 -0.69
CA LEU A 194 17.09 -33.68 -0.63
C LEU A 194 17.89 -33.22 -1.85
N ASN A 195 18.97 -32.52 -1.59
CA ASN A 195 19.88 -32.04 -2.63
C ASN A 195 20.71 -33.20 -3.18
N PHE A 196 21.11 -33.12 -4.43
CA PHE A 196 22.17 -33.94 -4.99
C PHE A 196 23.25 -33.05 -5.59
N SER A 197 24.48 -33.52 -5.54
CA SER A 197 25.59 -32.78 -6.12
C SER A 197 25.76 -33.21 -7.59
N PRO A 198 25.77 -32.28 -8.56
CA PRO A 198 26.06 -32.61 -9.96
C PRO A 198 27.44 -33.29 -10.15
N SER A 199 28.38 -33.05 -9.23
CA SER A 199 29.73 -33.67 -9.26
C SER A 199 29.72 -35.17 -8.95
N GLU A 200 28.69 -35.68 -8.26
CA GLU A 200 28.53 -37.10 -7.93
C GLU A 200 27.91 -37.91 -9.07
N GLY A 201 27.48 -37.25 -10.15
CA GLY A 201 26.94 -37.86 -11.33
C GLY A 201 25.65 -38.68 -11.05
N LYS A 202 25.35 -39.64 -11.98
CA LYS A 202 24.15 -40.47 -11.87
C LYS A 202 24.13 -41.38 -10.63
N ALA A 203 25.25 -41.83 -10.15
CA ALA A 203 25.34 -42.69 -8.97
C ALA A 203 24.91 -41.96 -7.69
N GLY A 204 25.39 -40.72 -7.50
CA GLY A 204 25.00 -39.87 -6.39
C GLY A 204 23.50 -39.53 -6.44
N GLU A 205 22.97 -39.20 -7.63
CA GLU A 205 21.55 -38.93 -7.83
C GLU A 205 20.68 -40.14 -7.42
N GLN A 206 21.07 -41.35 -7.83
CA GLN A 206 20.39 -42.59 -7.46
C GLN A 206 20.45 -42.87 -5.96
N ALA A 207 21.59 -42.60 -5.31
CA ALA A 207 21.73 -42.78 -3.87
C ALA A 207 20.78 -41.85 -3.08
N VAL A 208 20.68 -40.58 -3.50
CA VAL A 208 19.75 -39.62 -2.90
C VAL A 208 18.29 -40.04 -3.13
N LEU A 209 17.94 -40.52 -4.32
CA LEU A 209 16.60 -41.04 -4.63
C LEU A 209 16.22 -42.22 -3.71
N LYS A 210 17.08 -43.22 -3.57
CA LYS A 210 16.85 -44.39 -2.68
C LYS A 210 16.70 -43.93 -1.20
N LYS A 211 17.49 -42.98 -0.76
CA LYS A 211 17.35 -42.40 0.57
C LYS A 211 15.98 -41.75 0.74
N PHE A 212 15.53 -40.98 -0.25
CA PHE A 212 14.23 -40.33 -0.20
C PHE A 212 13.07 -41.34 -0.19
N GLU A 213 13.15 -42.40 -0.99
CA GLU A 213 12.17 -43.51 -1.00
C GLU A 213 12.06 -44.15 0.40
N SER A 214 13.19 -44.43 1.06
CA SER A 214 13.21 -44.96 2.44
C SER A 214 12.57 -44.03 3.44
N ILE A 215 12.75 -42.71 3.29
CA ILE A 215 12.09 -41.71 4.14
C ILE A 215 10.59 -41.70 3.91
N LEU A 216 10.15 -41.76 2.65
CA LEU A 216 8.72 -41.82 2.32
C LEU A 216 8.04 -43.12 2.81
N ASP A 217 8.74 -44.21 2.81
CA ASP A 217 8.18 -45.45 3.36
C ASP A 217 7.95 -45.35 4.88
N GLN A 218 8.82 -44.66 5.61
CA GLN A 218 8.59 -44.37 7.02
C GLN A 218 7.36 -43.46 7.22
N VAL A 219 7.18 -42.45 6.35
CA VAL A 219 5.99 -41.59 6.39
C VAL A 219 4.71 -42.39 6.10
N LYS A 220 4.71 -43.26 5.10
CA LYS A 220 3.58 -44.14 4.77
C LYS A 220 3.25 -45.12 5.92
N ASN A 221 4.26 -45.52 6.67
CA ASN A 221 4.13 -46.37 7.85
C ASN A 221 3.78 -45.63 9.14
N GLY A 222 3.36 -44.36 9.05
CA GLY A 222 2.77 -43.59 10.13
C GLY A 222 3.70 -42.57 10.80
N THR A 223 4.96 -42.43 10.39
CA THR A 223 5.82 -41.36 10.88
C THR A 223 5.35 -40.00 10.33
N GLY A 224 5.30 -38.98 11.15
CA GLY A 224 4.84 -37.65 10.73
C GLY A 224 5.71 -37.06 9.62
N PHE A 225 5.08 -36.55 8.55
CA PHE A 225 5.79 -35.87 7.45
C PHE A 225 6.64 -34.71 7.97
N ASP A 226 6.09 -33.91 8.89
CA ASP A 226 6.75 -32.72 9.45
C ASP A 226 7.98 -33.09 10.27
N ASP A 227 7.93 -34.23 11.01
CA ASP A 227 9.08 -34.71 11.78
C ASP A 227 10.19 -35.22 10.88
N MET A 228 9.79 -35.93 9.79
CA MET A 228 10.75 -36.38 8.79
C MET A 228 11.36 -35.22 8.02
N ALA A 229 10.56 -34.16 7.74
CA ALA A 229 11.08 -32.95 7.15
C ALA A 229 12.08 -32.23 8.05
N LYS A 230 11.79 -32.08 9.36
CA LYS A 230 12.73 -31.51 10.34
C LYS A 230 14.03 -32.28 10.41
N LYS A 231 13.97 -33.60 10.33
CA LYS A 231 15.12 -34.50 10.50
C LYS A 231 15.98 -34.63 9.25
N HIS A 232 15.38 -34.61 8.06
CA HIS A 232 16.05 -35.01 6.83
C HIS A 232 16.06 -33.96 5.73
N SER A 233 15.12 -33.02 5.75
CA SER A 233 15.00 -32.02 4.67
C SER A 233 16.17 -31.04 4.70
N GLN A 234 16.65 -30.70 3.51
CA GLN A 234 17.67 -29.67 3.27
C GLN A 234 17.05 -28.36 2.77
N ASP A 235 15.70 -28.26 2.82
CA ASP A 235 15.01 -27.00 2.54
C ASP A 235 15.18 -26.02 3.69
N SER A 236 15.16 -24.72 3.38
CA SER A 236 15.26 -23.63 4.35
C SER A 236 14.14 -23.65 5.41
N LEU A 237 13.01 -24.25 5.10
CA LEU A 237 11.85 -24.40 5.99
C LEU A 237 11.86 -25.74 6.76
N ALA A 238 12.91 -26.56 6.68
CA ALA A 238 13.01 -27.85 7.36
C ALA A 238 12.70 -27.72 8.85
N SER A 239 13.23 -26.73 9.56
CA SER A 239 12.99 -26.49 10.99
C SER A 239 11.52 -26.24 11.35
N LYS A 240 10.70 -25.85 10.38
CA LYS A 240 9.25 -25.66 10.49
C LYS A 240 8.44 -26.82 9.91
N GLY A 241 9.07 -28.01 9.74
CA GLY A 241 8.42 -29.15 9.11
C GLY A 241 8.17 -28.98 7.61
N GLY A 242 8.87 -28.05 6.97
CA GLY A 242 8.72 -27.76 5.54
C GLY A 242 7.50 -26.92 5.18
N ASP A 243 6.79 -26.32 6.15
CA ASP A 243 5.54 -25.58 5.91
C ASP A 243 5.76 -24.33 5.04
N LEU A 244 5.21 -24.36 3.83
CA LEU A 244 5.22 -23.26 2.84
C LEU A 244 4.16 -22.19 3.14
N GLY A 245 3.26 -22.43 4.10
CA GLY A 245 2.07 -21.60 4.29
C GLY A 245 1.09 -21.70 3.11
N PHE A 246 0.08 -20.81 3.09
CA PHE A 246 -0.86 -20.73 1.98
C PHE A 246 -0.26 -19.98 0.78
N PHE A 247 -0.34 -20.59 -0.39
CA PHE A 247 0.09 -20.00 -1.66
C PHE A 247 -0.94 -20.21 -2.76
N THR A 248 -0.92 -19.31 -3.75
CA THR A 248 -1.68 -19.43 -4.99
C THR A 248 -0.83 -20.11 -6.06
N ARG A 249 -1.46 -20.64 -7.12
CA ARG A 249 -0.75 -21.25 -8.25
C ARG A 249 0.35 -20.36 -8.84
N LYS A 250 0.12 -19.04 -8.90
CA LYS A 250 1.08 -18.07 -9.48
C LYS A 250 2.28 -17.73 -8.58
N GLN A 251 2.20 -18.05 -7.29
CA GLN A 251 3.27 -17.76 -6.32
C GLN A 251 4.34 -18.84 -6.24
N MET A 252 4.10 -20.00 -6.87
CA MET A 252 5.00 -21.15 -6.82
C MET A 252 5.45 -21.53 -8.23
N LEU A 253 6.63 -22.14 -8.31
CA LEU A 253 7.13 -22.70 -9.56
C LEU A 253 6.15 -23.77 -10.10
N PRO A 254 6.00 -23.90 -11.42
CA PRO A 254 5.09 -24.89 -12.05
C PRO A 254 5.29 -26.30 -11.53
N ALA A 255 6.54 -26.72 -11.31
CA ALA A 255 6.87 -28.05 -10.78
C ALA A 255 6.16 -28.37 -9.45
N PHE A 256 5.94 -27.37 -8.60
CA PHE A 256 5.24 -27.49 -7.33
C PHE A 256 3.74 -27.24 -7.48
N SER A 257 3.36 -26.14 -8.13
CA SER A 257 1.96 -25.75 -8.22
C SER A 257 1.12 -26.75 -9.02
N ASP A 258 1.64 -27.30 -10.11
CA ASP A 258 0.89 -28.26 -10.95
C ASP A 258 0.62 -29.59 -10.24
N ARG A 259 1.46 -29.96 -9.27
CA ARG A 259 1.24 -31.10 -8.41
C ARG A 259 0.31 -30.77 -7.26
N ALA A 260 0.67 -29.80 -6.44
CA ALA A 260 -0.05 -29.44 -5.23
C ALA A 260 -1.54 -29.13 -5.49
N PHE A 261 -1.86 -28.42 -6.57
CA PHE A 261 -3.24 -28.04 -6.89
C PHE A 261 -4.11 -29.22 -7.39
N LYS A 262 -3.50 -30.34 -7.83
CA LYS A 262 -4.23 -31.56 -8.21
C LYS A 262 -4.45 -32.51 -7.04
N MET A 263 -3.62 -32.43 -6.00
CA MET A 263 -3.63 -33.32 -4.85
C MET A 263 -4.77 -33.01 -3.89
N LYS A 264 -5.21 -33.99 -3.12
CA LYS A 264 -6.18 -33.82 -2.02
C LYS A 264 -5.47 -33.40 -0.73
N VAL A 265 -6.22 -32.85 0.23
CA VAL A 265 -5.70 -32.60 1.58
C VAL A 265 -5.28 -33.92 2.24
N GLY A 266 -4.10 -33.91 2.84
CA GLY A 266 -3.47 -35.12 3.41
C GLY A 266 -2.61 -35.90 2.43
N GLU A 267 -2.77 -35.70 1.13
CA GLU A 267 -2.03 -36.42 0.11
C GLU A 267 -0.56 -36.02 0.05
N ILE A 268 0.30 -37.00 -0.21
CA ILE A 268 1.74 -36.85 -0.38
C ILE A 268 2.05 -37.14 -1.86
N SER A 269 2.83 -36.25 -2.49
CA SER A 269 3.21 -36.40 -3.89
C SER A 269 4.20 -37.56 -4.09
N GLU A 270 4.33 -37.99 -5.33
CA GLU A 270 5.51 -38.71 -5.75
C GLU A 270 6.76 -37.81 -5.64
N ILE A 271 7.95 -38.46 -5.61
CA ILE A 271 9.22 -37.75 -5.68
C ILE A 271 9.32 -37.07 -7.06
N PHE A 272 9.67 -35.78 -7.07
CA PHE A 272 9.92 -35.06 -8.31
C PHE A 272 11.22 -34.29 -8.25
N ARG A 273 11.82 -34.09 -9.41
CA ARG A 273 13.12 -33.44 -9.57
C ARG A 273 12.97 -31.96 -9.94
N THR A 274 13.85 -31.14 -9.38
CA THR A 274 14.09 -29.75 -9.83
C THR A 274 15.60 -29.52 -9.99
N GLY A 275 16.00 -28.31 -10.35
CA GLY A 275 17.42 -27.95 -10.38
C GLY A 275 18.11 -27.97 -9.01
N HIS A 276 17.36 -27.97 -7.91
CA HIS A 276 17.91 -27.97 -6.55
C HIS A 276 18.01 -29.37 -5.94
N GLY A 277 17.30 -30.36 -6.47
CA GLY A 277 17.28 -31.70 -5.90
C GLY A 277 15.95 -32.41 -6.12
N PHE A 278 15.73 -33.43 -5.30
CA PHE A 278 14.46 -34.18 -5.25
C PHE A 278 13.55 -33.57 -4.19
N HIS A 279 12.28 -33.48 -4.51
CA HIS A 279 11.25 -32.93 -3.64
C HIS A 279 10.08 -33.89 -3.47
N VAL A 280 9.41 -33.74 -2.34
CA VAL A 280 8.09 -34.31 -2.07
C VAL A 280 7.24 -33.24 -1.41
N LEU A 281 5.97 -33.19 -1.74
CA LEU A 281 4.99 -32.28 -1.16
C LEU A 281 3.93 -33.07 -0.38
N LYS A 282 3.46 -32.51 0.73
CA LYS A 282 2.23 -32.92 1.39
C LYS A 282 1.27 -31.74 1.43
N VAL A 283 0.08 -31.89 0.85
CA VAL A 283 -0.95 -30.86 0.96
C VAL A 283 -1.59 -30.95 2.33
N THR A 284 -1.53 -29.87 3.10
CA THR A 284 -2.04 -29.84 4.49
C THR A 284 -3.39 -29.12 4.60
N ASP A 285 -3.70 -28.21 3.69
CA ASP A 285 -4.99 -27.49 3.67
C ASP A 285 -5.29 -26.92 2.27
N LYS A 286 -6.56 -26.68 1.97
CA LYS A 286 -7.04 -26.02 0.75
C LYS A 286 -8.10 -24.99 1.06
N LYS A 287 -7.94 -23.80 0.53
CA LYS A 287 -8.98 -22.77 0.53
C LYS A 287 -9.50 -22.61 -0.90
N PRO A 288 -10.76 -22.96 -1.15
CA PRO A 288 -11.31 -22.82 -2.50
C PRO A 288 -11.24 -21.37 -2.93
N GLY A 289 -10.91 -21.17 -4.20
CA GLY A 289 -11.09 -19.87 -4.84
C GLY A 289 -12.56 -19.64 -5.13
N GLY A 290 -12.88 -18.44 -5.51
CA GLY A 290 -14.24 -18.14 -5.93
C GLY A 290 -14.60 -16.68 -5.76
N LEU A 291 -15.81 -16.35 -6.16
CA LEU A 291 -16.37 -15.03 -6.02
C LEU A 291 -16.86 -14.82 -4.59
N SER A 292 -16.29 -13.85 -3.88
CA SER A 292 -16.77 -13.43 -2.56
C SER A 292 -18.22 -12.95 -2.67
N PRO A 293 -19.16 -13.42 -1.83
CA PRO A 293 -20.57 -13.00 -1.91
C PRO A 293 -20.71 -11.48 -1.70
N PHE A 294 -21.69 -10.87 -2.36
CA PHE A 294 -21.97 -9.44 -2.24
C PHE A 294 -22.08 -8.99 -0.79
N GLU A 295 -22.79 -9.72 0.05
CA GLU A 295 -23.01 -9.37 1.46
C GLU A 295 -21.71 -9.29 2.28
N ALA A 296 -20.72 -10.12 1.94
CA ALA A 296 -19.40 -10.06 2.59
C ALA A 296 -18.59 -8.82 2.16
N GLU A 297 -18.81 -8.31 0.97
CA GLU A 297 -18.09 -7.16 0.41
C GLU A 297 -18.86 -5.84 0.50
N LYS A 298 -20.17 -5.88 0.81
CA LYS A 298 -21.08 -4.74 0.83
C LYS A 298 -20.51 -3.53 1.59
N ALA A 299 -20.09 -3.72 2.83
CA ALA A 299 -19.58 -2.63 3.65
C ALA A 299 -18.30 -1.99 3.08
N LYS A 300 -17.44 -2.77 2.45
CA LYS A 300 -16.23 -2.26 1.77
C LYS A 300 -16.57 -1.49 0.52
N ILE A 301 -17.55 -1.98 -0.25
CA ILE A 301 -18.04 -1.34 -1.48
C ILE A 301 -18.71 -0.01 -1.13
N GLU A 302 -19.61 0.01 -0.15
CA GLU A 302 -20.29 1.22 0.31
C GLU A 302 -19.29 2.28 0.76
N LYS A 303 -18.31 1.89 1.56
CA LYS A 303 -17.22 2.78 1.99
C LYS A 303 -16.41 3.33 0.81
N PHE A 304 -16.06 2.47 -0.15
CA PHE A 304 -15.34 2.89 -1.37
C PHE A 304 -16.17 3.88 -2.19
N LEU A 305 -17.44 3.59 -2.41
CA LEU A 305 -18.34 4.45 -3.17
C LEU A 305 -18.61 5.78 -2.44
N THR A 306 -18.79 5.75 -1.13
CA THR A 306 -18.90 6.96 -0.30
C THR A 306 -17.68 7.84 -0.47
N ASN A 307 -16.47 7.30 -0.29
CA ASN A 307 -15.22 8.05 -0.45
C ASN A 307 -15.10 8.65 -1.86
N LYS A 308 -15.47 7.87 -2.88
CA LYS A 308 -15.46 8.34 -4.27
C LYS A 308 -16.42 9.49 -4.49
N LYS A 309 -17.67 9.38 -4.00
CA LYS A 309 -18.70 10.45 -4.12
C LYS A 309 -18.28 11.70 -3.32
N VAL A 310 -17.76 11.52 -2.08
CA VAL A 310 -17.27 12.65 -1.29
C VAL A 310 -16.11 13.36 -1.99
N SER A 311 -15.14 12.63 -2.55
CA SER A 311 -14.03 13.23 -3.29
C SER A 311 -14.51 14.00 -4.52
N GLN A 312 -15.49 13.49 -5.25
CA GLN A 312 -16.06 14.20 -6.40
C GLN A 312 -16.81 15.45 -5.94
N ALA A 313 -17.70 15.30 -4.97
CA ALA A 313 -18.45 16.44 -4.43
C ALA A 313 -17.57 17.53 -3.83
N THR A 314 -16.42 17.15 -3.26
CA THR A 314 -15.44 18.13 -2.77
C THR A 314 -14.77 18.89 -3.92
N ARG A 315 -14.43 18.23 -5.02
CA ARG A 315 -13.93 18.94 -6.21
C ARG A 315 -14.97 19.91 -6.77
N ASP A 316 -16.23 19.46 -6.90
CA ASP A 316 -17.32 20.29 -7.39
C ASP A 316 -17.56 21.49 -6.46
N TYR A 317 -17.43 21.28 -5.15
CA TYR A 317 -17.54 22.33 -4.14
C TYR A 317 -16.40 23.34 -4.25
N ILE A 318 -15.16 22.90 -4.46
CA ILE A 318 -14.01 23.78 -4.71
C ILE A 318 -14.25 24.62 -5.98
N GLU A 319 -14.72 24.02 -7.07
CA GLU A 319 -14.99 24.75 -8.29
C GLU A 319 -16.13 25.80 -8.10
N MET A 320 -17.11 25.48 -7.27
CA MET A 320 -18.13 26.48 -6.89
C MET A 320 -17.50 27.62 -6.08
N LEU A 321 -16.63 27.34 -5.11
CA LEU A 321 -15.94 28.35 -4.31
C LEU A 321 -15.02 29.21 -5.18
N LYS A 322 -14.30 28.64 -6.15
CA LYS A 322 -13.45 29.38 -7.10
C LYS A 322 -14.24 30.44 -7.87
N LYS A 323 -15.46 30.11 -8.31
CA LYS A 323 -16.33 31.06 -9.02
C LYS A 323 -16.75 32.29 -8.18
N GLN A 324 -16.73 32.14 -6.86
CA GLN A 324 -17.14 33.19 -5.91
C GLN A 324 -15.94 33.98 -5.35
N ALA A 325 -14.72 33.46 -5.53
CA ALA A 325 -13.53 33.98 -4.93
C ALA A 325 -12.77 34.97 -5.83
N LYS A 326 -12.06 35.89 -5.20
CA LYS A 326 -11.07 36.75 -5.88
C LYS A 326 -9.74 36.02 -5.94
N ILE A 327 -9.44 35.42 -7.10
CA ILE A 327 -8.20 34.65 -7.31
C ILE A 327 -7.31 35.41 -8.29
N LYS A 328 -6.02 35.54 -7.94
CA LYS A 328 -4.99 36.07 -8.82
C LYS A 328 -3.78 35.16 -8.78
N THR A 329 -3.35 34.65 -9.91
CA THR A 329 -2.15 33.83 -10.06
C THR A 329 -1.01 34.67 -10.62
N TYR A 330 0.22 34.38 -10.18
CA TYR A 330 1.43 35.10 -10.57
C TYR A 330 2.43 34.22 -11.31
N PHE A 331 2.00 32.99 -11.67
CA PHE A 331 2.85 31.98 -12.33
C PHE A 331 2.14 31.27 -13.48
#